data_3b8b206d80a3a82905624346cb9a4330
#
_entry.id   3b8b206d80a3a82905624346cb9a4330
#
_cell.length_a   1.000
_cell.length_b   1.000
_cell.length_c   1.000
_cell.angle_alpha   90.00
_cell.angle_beta   90.00
_cell.angle_gamma   90.00
#
_symmetry.space_group_name_H-M   'P 1'
#
loop_
_entity.id
_entity.type
_entity.pdbx_description
1 polymer ?
#
loop_
_entity_poly.entity_id
_entity_poly.type
_entity_poly.pdbx_seq_one_letter_code
_entity_poly.pdbx_strand_id
1 'polypeptide(L)'
;IATNFGQTAVKRYNPKRTASTLASDQEAEAAHWLAGMKLGTPPVITSSQNPVIYAQVWLSSTGQAIQTLQQGANPLEVLTFVETAGPAIAKQLSRFGNDPTRMKIGEAMQEGLKQIAKIIDKLKSELQQQQQAQQQQQAQTQQVMSNEQLAQMETQSDIQRKDAIAQARIQQSTQKHQVSMAQRGQNMAATEQQHKM
;
A
#
# COMPACT_ATOMS: atom_id res chain seq x y z
N ILE A 1 23.76 5.10 -54.85
CA ILE A 1 24.21 3.93 -54.09
C ILE A 1 24.03 2.65 -54.91
N ALA A 2 22.90 2.49 -55.61
CA ALA A 2 22.64 1.29 -56.42
C ALA A 2 23.61 1.11 -57.62
N THR A 3 24.18 2.17 -58.14
CA THR A 3 25.10 2.17 -59.27
C THR A 3 26.49 1.61 -58.92
N ASN A 4 26.91 1.69 -57.67
CA ASN A 4 28.26 1.26 -57.26
C ASN A 4 28.36 -0.17 -56.72
N PHE A 5 27.24 -0.78 -56.28
CA PHE A 5 27.26 -2.08 -55.61
C PHE A 5 26.51 -3.20 -56.33
N GLY A 6 25.82 -2.93 -57.43
CA GLY A 6 25.03 -3.89 -58.19
C GLY A 6 23.78 -4.41 -57.40
N GLN A 7 22.84 -5.01 -58.14
CA GLN A 7 21.55 -5.48 -57.54
C GLN A 7 21.72 -6.54 -56.44
N THR A 8 22.78 -7.35 -56.51
CA THR A 8 23.04 -8.41 -55.51
C THR A 8 23.47 -7.83 -54.17
N ALA A 9 24.25 -6.75 -54.18
CA ALA A 9 24.66 -6.07 -52.96
C ALA A 9 23.47 -5.35 -52.29
N VAL A 10 22.60 -4.71 -53.11
CA VAL A 10 21.38 -4.08 -52.59
C VAL A 10 20.47 -5.09 -51.89
N LYS A 11 20.28 -6.28 -52.48
CA LYS A 11 19.50 -7.36 -51.85
C LYS A 11 20.13 -7.89 -50.58
N ARG A 12 21.45 -7.90 -50.45
CA ARG A 12 22.19 -8.37 -49.28
C ARG A 12 22.10 -7.36 -48.13
N TYR A 13 22.16 -6.07 -48.40
CA TYR A 13 22.13 -5.01 -47.38
C TYR A 13 20.72 -4.51 -47.06
N ASN A 14 19.74 -4.75 -47.92
CA ASN A 14 18.34 -4.39 -47.68
C ASN A 14 17.40 -5.53 -48.10
N PRO A 15 17.42 -6.67 -47.39
CA PRO A 15 16.55 -7.79 -47.69
C PRO A 15 15.09 -7.35 -47.56
N LYS A 16 14.27 -7.72 -48.57
CA LYS A 16 12.82 -7.48 -48.47
C LYS A 16 12.29 -8.26 -47.29
N ARG A 17 11.75 -7.56 -46.28
CA ARG A 17 11.09 -8.18 -45.17
C ARG A 17 9.82 -8.90 -45.63
N THR A 18 9.64 -10.15 -45.26
CA THR A 18 8.40 -10.90 -45.47
C THR A 18 7.30 -10.42 -44.53
N ALA A 19 6.03 -10.65 -44.83
CA ALA A 19 4.94 -10.29 -43.95
C ALA A 19 5.04 -10.97 -42.57
N SER A 20 5.56 -12.22 -42.52
CA SER A 20 5.81 -12.95 -41.28
C SER A 20 6.94 -12.33 -40.43
N THR A 21 8.04 -11.89 -41.08
CA THR A 21 9.14 -11.21 -40.36
C THR A 21 8.69 -9.88 -39.77
N LEU A 22 7.86 -9.13 -40.50
CA LEU A 22 7.28 -7.87 -40.00
C LEU A 22 6.31 -8.10 -38.84
N ALA A 23 5.54 -9.17 -38.86
CA ALA A 23 4.65 -9.53 -37.76
C ALA A 23 5.44 -9.89 -36.53
N SER A 24 6.46 -10.74 -36.66
CA SER A 24 7.35 -11.13 -35.53
C SER A 24 8.11 -9.94 -34.93
N ASP A 25 8.58 -9.01 -35.79
CA ASP A 25 9.24 -7.79 -35.32
C ASP A 25 8.27 -6.93 -34.48
N GLN A 26 7.01 -6.82 -34.90
CA GLN A 26 5.99 -6.07 -34.18
C GLN A 26 5.52 -6.75 -32.89
N GLU A 27 5.45 -8.08 -32.87
CA GLU A 27 5.19 -8.83 -31.64
C GLU A 27 6.30 -8.60 -30.61
N ALA A 28 7.57 -8.66 -31.04
CA ALA A 28 8.72 -8.38 -30.19
C ALA A 28 8.71 -6.93 -29.66
N GLU A 29 8.38 -5.97 -30.51
CA GLU A 29 8.24 -4.56 -30.11
C GLU A 29 7.07 -4.38 -29.12
N ALA A 30 5.92 -4.99 -29.38
CA ALA A 30 4.78 -4.96 -28.46
C ALA A 30 5.13 -5.58 -27.11
N ALA A 31 5.87 -6.69 -27.10
CA ALA A 31 6.34 -7.33 -25.87
C ALA A 31 7.34 -6.46 -25.09
N HIS A 32 8.19 -5.71 -25.78
CA HIS A 32 9.13 -4.79 -25.14
C HIS A 32 8.42 -3.72 -24.29
N TRP A 33 7.28 -3.22 -24.73
CA TRP A 33 6.49 -2.23 -23.97
C TRP A 33 5.89 -2.78 -22.66
N LEU A 34 5.73 -4.10 -22.55
CA LEU A 34 5.15 -4.71 -21.33
C LEU A 34 5.96 -4.42 -20.06
N ALA A 35 7.29 -4.35 -20.18
CA ALA A 35 8.15 -4.02 -19.03
C ALA A 35 7.86 -2.60 -18.50
N GLY A 36 7.72 -1.62 -19.39
CA GLY A 36 7.33 -0.26 -19.01
C GLY A 36 5.93 -0.18 -18.42
N MET A 37 4.96 -0.90 -19.00
CA MET A 37 3.58 -0.91 -18.51
C MET A 37 3.47 -1.51 -17.09
N LYS A 38 4.28 -2.52 -16.77
CA LYS A 38 4.35 -3.08 -15.40
C LYS A 38 4.83 -2.06 -14.37
N LEU A 39 5.60 -1.07 -14.80
CA LEU A 39 6.06 0.05 -13.99
C LEU A 39 5.14 1.29 -14.07
N GLY A 40 3.98 1.16 -14.70
CA GLY A 40 3.02 2.26 -14.86
C GLY A 40 3.38 3.25 -15.98
N THR A 41 4.34 2.92 -16.86
CA THR A 41 4.72 3.78 -17.99
C THR A 41 3.88 3.44 -19.21
N PRO A 42 3.04 4.36 -19.73
CA PRO A 42 2.21 4.09 -20.90
C PRO A 42 3.05 3.96 -22.16
N PRO A 43 2.67 3.05 -23.10
CA PRO A 43 3.39 2.87 -24.36
C PRO A 43 3.12 4.01 -25.32
N VAL A 44 4.09 4.30 -26.18
CA VAL A 44 3.90 5.22 -27.30
C VAL A 44 3.20 4.48 -28.45
N ILE A 45 2.06 5.00 -28.89
CA ILE A 45 1.26 4.42 -29.99
C ILE A 45 1.50 5.22 -31.27
N THR A 46 2.08 4.57 -32.29
CA THR A 46 2.42 5.17 -33.59
C THR A 46 1.57 4.61 -34.71
N SER A 47 1.48 5.33 -35.84
CA SER A 47 0.73 4.88 -37.04
C SER A 47 1.35 3.64 -37.69
N SER A 48 2.63 3.38 -37.53
CA SER A 48 3.35 2.23 -38.11
C SER A 48 3.04 0.91 -37.41
N GLN A 49 2.49 0.94 -36.20
CA GLN A 49 2.13 -0.26 -35.44
C GLN A 49 0.89 -0.93 -36.04
N ASN A 50 0.92 -2.27 -36.15
CA ASN A 50 -0.26 -3.05 -36.49
C ASN A 50 -1.16 -3.17 -35.27
N PRO A 51 -2.35 -2.53 -35.25
CA PRO A 51 -3.17 -2.46 -34.07
C PRO A 51 -3.66 -3.83 -33.58
N VAL A 52 -3.84 -4.80 -34.46
CA VAL A 52 -4.29 -6.15 -34.10
C VAL A 52 -3.21 -6.88 -33.29
N ILE A 53 -1.95 -6.86 -33.78
CA ILE A 53 -0.82 -7.53 -33.13
C ILE A 53 -0.59 -6.93 -31.72
N TYR A 54 -0.52 -5.61 -31.64
CA TYR A 54 -0.27 -4.93 -30.36
C TYR A 54 -1.41 -5.17 -29.35
N ALA A 55 -2.68 -5.05 -29.77
CA ALA A 55 -3.82 -5.32 -28.93
C ALA A 55 -3.82 -6.78 -28.42
N GLN A 56 -3.49 -7.74 -29.28
CA GLN A 56 -3.45 -9.15 -28.95
C GLN A 56 -2.36 -9.48 -27.93
N VAL A 57 -1.13 -9.00 -28.13
CA VAL A 57 0.01 -9.21 -27.23
C VAL A 57 -0.29 -8.61 -25.86
N TRP A 58 -0.76 -7.37 -25.83
CA TRP A 58 -1.04 -6.68 -24.57
C TRP A 58 -2.23 -7.27 -23.81
N LEU A 59 -3.32 -7.64 -24.51
CA LEU A 59 -4.49 -8.27 -23.91
C LEU A 59 -4.15 -9.65 -23.33
N SER A 60 -3.40 -10.46 -24.08
CA SER A 60 -2.92 -11.77 -23.62
C SER A 60 -2.07 -11.65 -22.35
N SER A 61 -1.11 -10.71 -22.37
CA SER A 61 -0.24 -10.47 -21.21
C SER A 61 -1.01 -9.93 -19.99
N THR A 62 -2.03 -9.11 -20.21
CA THR A 62 -2.91 -8.62 -19.15
C THR A 62 -3.72 -9.77 -18.55
N GLY A 63 -4.25 -10.68 -19.36
CA GLY A 63 -4.94 -11.88 -18.91
C GLY A 63 -4.02 -12.79 -18.07
N GLN A 64 -2.78 -12.98 -18.52
CA GLN A 64 -1.77 -13.74 -17.77
C GLN A 64 -1.45 -13.08 -16.41
N ALA A 65 -1.26 -11.76 -16.38
CA ALA A 65 -1.02 -11.04 -15.14
C ALA A 65 -2.16 -11.20 -14.12
N ILE A 66 -3.41 -11.19 -14.57
CA ILE A 66 -4.57 -11.46 -13.72
C ILE A 66 -4.56 -12.90 -13.18
N GLN A 67 -4.16 -13.88 -13.99
CA GLN A 67 -4.04 -15.25 -13.52
C GLN A 67 -2.97 -15.41 -12.43
N THR A 68 -1.89 -14.63 -12.47
CA THR A 68 -0.86 -14.67 -11.43
C THR A 68 -1.36 -14.21 -10.06
N LEU A 69 -2.46 -13.44 -9.97
CA LEU A 69 -3.10 -13.11 -8.69
C LEU A 69 -3.53 -14.36 -7.91
N GLN A 70 -4.04 -15.38 -8.61
CA GLN A 70 -4.42 -16.66 -8.00
C GLN A 70 -3.21 -17.45 -7.48
N GLN A 71 -2.02 -17.12 -7.97
CA GLN A 71 -0.74 -17.71 -7.60
C GLN A 71 0.01 -16.89 -6.54
N GLY A 72 -0.62 -15.85 -5.98
CA GLY A 72 -0.05 -15.01 -4.93
C GLY A 72 0.79 -13.81 -5.41
N ALA A 73 0.64 -13.40 -6.67
CA ALA A 73 1.29 -12.18 -7.16
C ALA A 73 0.77 -10.94 -6.40
N ASN A 74 1.63 -9.92 -6.32
CA ASN A 74 1.29 -8.66 -5.66
C ASN A 74 0.11 -7.96 -6.37
N PRO A 75 -1.04 -7.76 -5.70
CA PRO A 75 -2.21 -7.14 -6.33
C PRO A 75 -1.98 -5.72 -6.84
N LEU A 76 -1.11 -4.95 -6.18
CA LEU A 76 -0.79 -3.58 -6.60
C LEU A 76 -0.01 -3.53 -7.91
N GLU A 77 0.93 -4.45 -8.10
CA GLU A 77 1.71 -4.54 -9.35
C GLU A 77 0.82 -4.93 -10.52
N VAL A 78 -0.05 -5.92 -10.33
CA VAL A 78 -1.02 -6.33 -11.36
C VAL A 78 -1.98 -5.19 -11.66
N LEU A 79 -2.48 -4.48 -10.65
CA LEU A 79 -3.36 -3.33 -10.83
C LEU A 79 -2.68 -2.24 -11.65
N THR A 80 -1.46 -1.84 -11.29
CA THR A 80 -0.66 -0.84 -12.02
C THR A 80 -0.48 -1.23 -13.49
N PHE A 81 -0.15 -2.49 -13.74
CA PHE A 81 0.01 -2.99 -15.11
C PHE A 81 -1.28 -2.91 -15.90
N VAL A 82 -2.40 -3.39 -15.35
CA VAL A 82 -3.69 -3.41 -16.07
C VAL A 82 -4.25 -2.01 -16.28
N GLU A 83 -4.10 -1.10 -15.32
CA GLU A 83 -4.48 0.31 -15.47
C GLU A 83 -3.70 1.02 -16.57
N THR A 84 -2.44 0.63 -16.79
CA THR A 84 -1.61 1.18 -17.86
C THR A 84 -1.89 0.53 -19.22
N ALA A 85 -2.08 -0.79 -19.23
CA ALA A 85 -2.32 -1.55 -20.46
C ALA A 85 -3.74 -1.34 -21.02
N GLY A 86 -4.76 -1.23 -20.17
CA GLY A 86 -6.16 -1.13 -20.58
C GLY A 86 -6.43 0.02 -21.57
N PRO A 87 -6.09 1.27 -21.25
CA PRO A 87 -6.25 2.40 -22.17
C PRO A 87 -5.44 2.24 -23.47
N ALA A 88 -4.24 1.64 -23.39
CA ALA A 88 -3.41 1.38 -24.56
C ALA A 88 -4.04 0.35 -25.50
N ILE A 89 -4.60 -0.74 -24.97
CA ILE A 89 -5.36 -1.74 -25.72
C ILE A 89 -6.59 -1.08 -26.35
N ALA A 90 -7.38 -0.33 -25.60
CA ALA A 90 -8.56 0.37 -26.10
C ALA A 90 -8.22 1.31 -27.27
N LYS A 91 -7.08 2.03 -27.17
CA LYS A 91 -6.61 2.89 -28.23
C LYS A 91 -6.16 2.12 -29.47
N GLN A 92 -5.57 0.93 -29.33
CA GLN A 92 -5.27 0.07 -30.48
C GLN A 92 -6.57 -0.46 -31.14
N LEU A 93 -7.55 -0.89 -30.34
CA LEU A 93 -8.85 -1.37 -30.82
C LEU A 93 -9.60 -0.30 -31.61
N SER A 94 -9.55 0.95 -31.19
CA SER A 94 -10.17 2.07 -31.93
C SER A 94 -9.58 2.30 -33.32
N ARG A 95 -8.40 1.74 -33.62
CA ARG A 95 -7.72 1.84 -34.92
C ARG A 95 -8.03 0.70 -35.89
N PHE A 96 -8.89 -0.26 -35.50
CA PHE A 96 -9.22 -1.40 -36.37
C PHE A 96 -9.98 -1.00 -37.64
N GLY A 97 -10.66 0.14 -37.61
CA GLY A 97 -11.45 0.64 -38.74
C GLY A 97 -12.69 -0.22 -39.02
N ASN A 98 -13.23 -0.10 -40.27
CA ASN A 98 -14.45 -0.76 -40.68
C ASN A 98 -14.22 -2.08 -41.43
N ASP A 99 -13.02 -2.69 -41.32
CA ASP A 99 -12.74 -3.99 -41.95
C ASP A 99 -13.55 -5.09 -41.22
N PRO A 100 -14.46 -5.83 -41.90
CA PRO A 100 -15.32 -6.82 -41.26
C PRO A 100 -14.56 -7.92 -40.52
N THR A 101 -13.37 -8.30 -41.00
CA THR A 101 -12.52 -9.32 -40.37
C THR A 101 -11.95 -8.80 -39.06
N ARG A 102 -11.47 -7.56 -39.08
CA ARG A 102 -10.93 -6.88 -37.87
C ARG A 102 -12.03 -6.54 -36.86
N MET A 103 -13.24 -6.23 -37.35
CA MET A 103 -14.38 -5.96 -36.44
C MET A 103 -14.70 -7.16 -35.56
N LYS A 104 -14.80 -8.38 -36.10
CA LYS A 104 -15.04 -9.60 -35.32
C LYS A 104 -13.94 -9.86 -34.27
N ILE A 105 -12.69 -9.66 -34.67
CA ILE A 105 -11.55 -9.78 -33.75
C ILE A 105 -11.64 -8.69 -32.70
N GLY A 106 -11.98 -7.47 -33.09
CA GLY A 106 -12.13 -6.32 -32.19
C GLY A 106 -13.23 -6.50 -31.15
N GLU A 107 -14.38 -7.05 -31.55
CA GLU A 107 -15.50 -7.36 -30.63
C GLU A 107 -15.09 -8.39 -29.57
N ALA A 108 -14.41 -9.47 -29.98
CA ALA A 108 -13.90 -10.47 -29.03
C ALA A 108 -12.88 -9.87 -28.05
N MET A 109 -11.97 -9.02 -28.53
CA MET A 109 -10.99 -8.35 -27.68
C MET A 109 -11.63 -7.30 -26.76
N GLN A 110 -12.65 -6.58 -27.22
CA GLN A 110 -13.41 -5.64 -26.38
C GLN A 110 -14.14 -6.37 -25.26
N GLU A 111 -14.73 -7.52 -25.55
CA GLU A 111 -15.36 -8.32 -24.50
C GLU A 111 -14.34 -8.81 -23.46
N GLY A 112 -13.17 -9.28 -23.90
CA GLY A 112 -12.06 -9.61 -23.00
C GLY A 112 -11.64 -8.41 -22.14
N LEU A 113 -11.54 -7.22 -22.73
CA LEU A 113 -11.19 -6.00 -21.98
C LEU A 113 -12.26 -5.61 -20.95
N LYS A 114 -13.56 -5.79 -21.27
CA LYS A 114 -14.66 -5.58 -20.32
C LYS A 114 -14.61 -6.55 -19.13
N GLN A 115 -14.27 -7.82 -19.39
CA GLN A 115 -14.11 -8.82 -18.31
C GLN A 115 -12.93 -8.45 -17.41
N ILE A 116 -11.82 -8.02 -17.98
CA ILE A 116 -10.66 -7.51 -17.24
C ILE A 116 -11.06 -6.32 -16.36
N ALA A 117 -11.79 -5.35 -16.91
CA ALA A 117 -12.26 -4.19 -16.16
C ALA A 117 -13.10 -4.59 -14.93
N LYS A 118 -14.03 -5.53 -15.07
CA LYS A 118 -14.84 -6.05 -13.94
C LYS A 118 -13.96 -6.68 -12.84
N ILE A 119 -12.93 -7.43 -13.23
CA ILE A 119 -12.01 -8.06 -12.27
C ILE A 119 -11.22 -6.98 -11.52
N ILE A 120 -10.78 -5.94 -12.21
CA ILE A 120 -10.04 -4.82 -11.62
C ILE A 120 -10.92 -4.03 -10.65
N ASP A 121 -12.16 -3.74 -10.99
CA ASP A 121 -13.09 -3.04 -10.10
C ASP A 121 -13.33 -3.84 -8.81
N LYS A 122 -13.48 -5.16 -8.93
CA LYS A 122 -13.58 -6.04 -7.78
C LYS A 122 -12.31 -6.01 -6.91
N LEU A 123 -11.13 -6.12 -7.53
CA LEU A 123 -9.84 -6.08 -6.84
C LEU A 123 -9.63 -4.75 -6.10
N LYS A 124 -9.98 -3.62 -6.73
CA LYS A 124 -9.93 -2.30 -6.09
C LYS A 124 -10.83 -2.22 -4.85
N SER A 125 -12.04 -2.74 -4.97
CA SER A 125 -12.99 -2.79 -3.85
C SER A 125 -12.46 -3.63 -2.68
N GLU A 126 -11.88 -4.80 -2.96
CA GLU A 126 -11.28 -5.68 -1.95
C GLU A 126 -10.09 -5.03 -1.26
N LEU A 127 -9.18 -4.39 -2.01
CA LEU A 127 -8.05 -3.65 -1.46
C LEU A 127 -8.48 -2.48 -0.58
N GLN A 128 -9.51 -1.74 -1.00
CA GLN A 128 -10.06 -0.63 -0.22
C GLN A 128 -10.68 -1.11 1.09
N GLN A 129 -11.44 -2.21 1.06
CA GLN A 129 -12.01 -2.82 2.27
C GLN A 129 -10.91 -3.30 3.23
N GLN A 130 -9.86 -3.91 2.70
CA GLN A 130 -8.72 -4.37 3.51
C GLN A 130 -7.98 -3.19 4.17
N GLN A 131 -7.78 -2.08 3.46
CA GLN A 131 -7.18 -0.87 4.02
C GLN A 131 -8.06 -0.26 5.12
N GLN A 132 -9.38 -0.19 4.92
CA GLN A 132 -10.30 0.31 5.93
C GLN A 132 -10.32 -0.56 7.19
N ALA A 133 -10.31 -1.89 7.03
CA ALA A 133 -10.25 -2.82 8.16
C ALA A 133 -8.94 -2.67 8.95
N GLN A 134 -7.80 -2.49 8.28
CA GLN A 134 -6.52 -2.21 8.96
C GLN A 134 -6.51 -0.89 9.71
N GLN A 135 -7.07 0.17 9.14
CA GLN A 135 -7.18 1.47 9.81
C GLN A 135 -8.07 1.38 11.07
N GLN A 136 -9.20 0.65 10.99
CA GLN A 136 -10.07 0.44 12.16
C GLN A 136 -9.38 -0.34 13.26
N GLN A 137 -8.62 -1.39 12.93
CA GLN A 137 -7.84 -2.14 13.91
C GLN A 137 -6.75 -1.27 14.58
N GLN A 138 -6.04 -0.45 13.80
CA GLN A 138 -5.04 0.47 14.36
C GLN A 138 -5.67 1.51 15.29
N ALA A 139 -6.82 2.07 14.91
CA ALA A 139 -7.54 3.03 15.76
C ALA A 139 -8.02 2.40 17.07
N GLN A 140 -8.54 1.17 17.05
CA GLN A 140 -8.92 0.43 18.26
C GLN A 140 -7.71 0.13 19.15
N THR A 141 -6.60 -0.30 18.57
CA THR A 141 -5.37 -0.59 19.33
C THR A 141 -4.82 0.67 20.01
N GLN A 142 -4.86 1.83 19.33
CA GLN A 142 -4.46 3.11 19.94
C GLN A 142 -5.39 3.54 21.09
N GLN A 143 -6.70 3.33 20.96
CA GLN A 143 -7.64 3.62 22.04
C GLN A 143 -7.42 2.73 23.28
N VAL A 144 -7.16 1.45 23.08
CA VAL A 144 -6.88 0.52 24.19
C VAL A 144 -5.58 0.91 24.90
N MET A 145 -4.50 1.19 24.17
CA MET A 145 -3.24 1.65 24.78
C MET A 145 -3.38 2.99 25.52
N SER A 146 -4.18 3.91 25.01
CA SER A 146 -4.47 5.20 25.65
C SER A 146 -5.27 5.01 26.94
N ASN A 147 -6.24 4.11 27.00
CA ASN A 147 -7.01 3.79 28.19
C ASN A 147 -6.18 3.07 29.24
N GLU A 148 -5.28 2.17 28.88
CA GLU A 148 -4.35 1.53 29.81
C GLU A 148 -3.37 2.53 30.43
N GLN A 149 -2.84 3.48 29.65
CA GLN A 149 -1.98 4.53 30.17
C GLN A 149 -2.73 5.45 31.15
N LEU A 150 -3.97 5.82 30.87
CA LEU A 150 -4.81 6.60 31.77
C LEU A 150 -5.07 5.85 33.08
N ALA A 151 -5.41 4.57 33.03
CA ALA A 151 -5.62 3.74 34.20
C ALA A 151 -4.34 3.60 35.06
N GLN A 152 -3.17 3.48 34.44
CA GLN A 152 -1.87 3.47 35.13
C GLN A 152 -1.57 4.81 35.82
N MET A 153 -1.84 5.95 35.17
CA MET A 153 -1.68 7.28 35.73
C MET A 153 -2.62 7.50 36.92
N GLU A 154 -3.87 7.07 36.87
CA GLU A 154 -4.83 7.15 37.97
C GLU A 154 -4.36 6.31 39.17
N THR A 155 -3.90 5.09 38.90
CA THR A 155 -3.38 4.21 39.96
C THR A 155 -2.15 4.80 40.62
N GLN A 156 -1.20 5.37 39.88
CA GLN A 156 -0.03 6.07 40.42
C GLN A 156 -0.42 7.29 41.25
N SER A 157 -1.38 8.07 40.78
CA SER A 157 -1.89 9.26 41.49
C SER A 157 -2.54 8.87 42.82
N ASP A 158 -3.30 7.78 42.86
CA ASP A 158 -3.92 7.27 44.11
C ASP A 158 -2.92 6.72 45.10
N ILE A 159 -1.85 6.06 44.65
CA ILE A 159 -0.74 5.63 45.49
C ILE A 159 -0.05 6.85 46.12
N GLN A 160 0.31 7.85 45.33
CA GLN A 160 0.94 9.06 45.80
C GLN A 160 0.07 9.82 46.86
N ARG A 161 -1.25 9.89 46.64
CA ARG A 161 -2.19 10.49 47.60
C ARG A 161 -2.22 9.70 48.93
N LYS A 162 -2.25 8.38 48.89
CA LYS A 162 -2.25 7.52 50.06
C LYS A 162 -0.94 7.66 50.84
N ASP A 163 0.19 7.71 50.16
CA ASP A 163 1.50 7.92 50.79
C ASP A 163 1.62 9.30 51.45
N ALA A 164 1.13 10.35 50.78
CA ALA A 164 1.12 11.69 51.36
C ALA A 164 0.25 11.77 52.64
N ILE A 165 -0.92 11.12 52.62
CA ILE A 165 -1.80 11.04 53.80
C ILE A 165 -1.12 10.23 54.93
N ALA A 166 -0.46 9.13 54.61
CA ALA A 166 0.26 8.33 55.60
C ALA A 166 1.41 9.11 56.23
N GLN A 167 2.20 9.82 55.45
CA GLN A 167 3.27 10.70 55.95
C GLN A 167 2.75 11.83 56.83
N ALA A 168 1.65 12.49 56.46
CA ALA A 168 1.03 13.52 57.27
C ALA A 168 0.55 12.98 58.62
N ARG A 169 -0.03 11.77 58.65
CA ARG A 169 -0.44 11.11 59.91
C ARG A 169 0.75 10.76 60.80
N ILE A 170 1.85 10.29 60.23
CA ILE A 170 3.09 10.00 60.99
C ILE A 170 3.64 11.29 61.59
N GLN A 171 3.74 12.38 60.82
CA GLN A 171 4.20 13.66 61.30
C GLN A 171 3.33 14.19 62.45
N GLN A 172 2.01 14.12 62.29
CA GLN A 172 1.07 14.55 63.30
C GLN A 172 1.18 13.71 64.62
N SER A 173 1.38 12.39 64.50
CA SER A 173 1.60 11.49 65.62
C SER A 173 2.91 11.80 66.34
N THR A 174 3.98 12.06 65.57
CA THR A 174 5.31 12.42 66.16
C THR A 174 5.24 13.76 66.89
N GLN A 175 4.55 14.78 66.31
CA GLN A 175 4.34 16.04 67.00
C GLN A 175 3.55 15.89 68.31
N LYS A 176 2.45 15.13 68.27
CA LYS A 176 1.67 14.84 69.52
C LYS A 176 2.52 14.14 70.59
N HIS A 177 3.36 13.20 70.17
CA HIS A 177 4.24 12.51 71.12
C HIS A 177 5.29 13.45 71.72
N GLN A 178 5.91 14.33 70.92
CA GLN A 178 6.87 15.33 71.40
C GLN A 178 6.24 16.31 72.37
N VAL A 179 5.02 16.81 72.07
CA VAL A 179 4.30 17.70 73.00
C VAL A 179 3.97 16.98 74.28
N SER A 180 3.53 15.73 74.27
CA SER A 180 3.24 14.92 75.42
C SER A 180 4.48 14.66 76.28
N MET A 181 5.64 14.40 75.70
CA MET A 181 6.92 14.23 76.36
C MET A 181 7.39 15.54 77.06
N ALA A 182 7.25 16.67 76.37
CA ALA A 182 7.59 17.98 76.89
C ALA A 182 6.71 18.34 78.14
N GLN A 183 5.39 18.09 78.05
CA GLN A 183 4.48 18.27 79.18
C GLN A 183 4.82 17.38 80.35
N ARG A 184 5.18 16.11 80.16
CA ARG A 184 5.63 15.21 81.26
C ARG A 184 6.92 15.69 81.86
N GLY A 185 7.89 16.20 81.09
CA GLY A 185 9.13 16.78 81.61
C GLY A 185 8.88 18.00 82.50
N GLN A 186 7.97 18.90 82.05
CA GLN A 186 7.58 20.07 82.88
C GLN A 186 6.89 19.68 84.19
N ASN A 187 5.99 18.69 84.14
CA ASN A 187 5.31 18.23 85.38
C ASN A 187 6.27 17.55 86.32
N MET A 188 7.26 16.79 85.89
CA MET A 188 8.28 16.21 86.70
C MET A 188 9.16 17.29 87.38
N ALA A 189 9.59 18.31 86.65
CA ALA A 189 10.37 19.42 87.14
C ALA A 189 9.61 20.23 88.19
N ALA A 190 8.31 20.44 88.03
CA ALA A 190 7.44 21.10 89.02
C ALA A 190 7.28 20.30 90.30
N THR A 191 7.18 18.95 90.19
CA THR A 191 7.08 18.06 91.34
C THR A 191 8.38 18.00 92.12
N GLU A 192 9.54 18.00 91.48
CA GLU A 192 10.85 18.09 92.13
C GLU A 192 11.07 19.40 92.91
N GLN A 193 10.53 20.52 92.38
CA GLN A 193 10.61 21.80 93.11
C GLN A 193 9.73 21.83 94.36
N GLN A 194 8.58 21.16 94.32
CA GLN A 194 7.71 21.06 95.52
C GLN A 194 8.28 20.18 96.61
N HIS A 195 9.14 19.22 96.31
CA HIS A 195 9.78 18.34 97.35
C HIS A 195 11.04 18.93 97.94
N LYS A 196 11.53 20.09 97.51
CA LYS A 196 12.74 20.78 98.04
C LYS A 196 12.40 21.98 98.93
N MET A 197 11.11 22.24 99.21
CA MET A 197 10.61 23.20 100.17
C MET A 197 10.19 22.42 101.46
#